data_90b017a9e9efa81cc2074d710067f9c3
#
_entry.id   90b017a9e9efa81cc2074d710067f9c3
#
_cell.length_a   1.000
_cell.length_b   1.000
_cell.length_c   1.000
_cell.angle_alpha   90.00
_cell.angle_beta   90.00
_cell.angle_gamma   90.00
#
_symmetry.space_group_name_H-M   'P 1'
#
loop_
_entity.id
_entity.type
_entity.pdbx_description
1 polymer ?
#
loop_
_entity_poly.entity_id
_entity_poly.type
_entity_poly.pdbx_seq_one_letter_code
_entity_poly.pdbx_strand_id
1 'polypeptide(L)'
;MPHSRRDFIKFAVAGSIASGCPIDKALIPLRDDDSRAVSLEGEHYSLCHQIRDGHSFARRDATRKADIVIVGSGSAGLSAAYFLRGKDWLLLEKEDHFGGNAYQEEYAGQPYSTGSAYDFRDSHSDHLAKEICLDLLPIDMPDPTIDNHTYVPDTWRSGLPHLPYSKETVSSFKKFADDVLKMDPHKDILELDSKLFTDILGAYAPEVSKWWDAYGLSNWGASTGDTSAYIGVSDAQYLIKGEDSSRVILPGGLGCVTHRLVEVLKPKYAERMLSGATVVAVVPDADGVLVTYSQADKLTTVAAKVVIMCTPKFFTSRIVAGLANDQKQAMRRMRYAPVPMINMIFDQQVYRQGYDNWCPGNSFTDFIVADWTMRNQPGYKPKYEILTFYSTLRESERELLLEEEDCREFAGKVLKDFQKALPEFKVDPIEIRLYRRGHAMMMAVPGQYTKNRMIASRPLDRVFFGNSDSGGPESLTTEAVRISEAATEWAELVLAGKPGAADLAHKALTAVTF
;
A
#
# COMPACT_ATOMS: atom_id res chain seq x y z
N MET A 1 -45.63 -1.57 -3.86
CA MET A 1 -44.58 -0.93 -3.06
C MET A 1 -43.30 -1.08 -3.87
N PRO A 2 -42.58 -0.05 -4.20
CA PRO A 2 -41.36 -0.17 -4.97
C PRO A 2 -40.27 -0.82 -4.10
N HIS A 3 -39.74 -1.95 -4.59
CA HIS A 3 -38.57 -2.58 -4.00
C HIS A 3 -37.39 -1.62 -4.05
N SER A 4 -36.62 -1.53 -2.98
CA SER A 4 -35.46 -0.64 -2.93
C SER A 4 -34.35 -1.12 -3.87
N ARG A 5 -33.49 -0.22 -4.37
CA ARG A 5 -32.32 -0.56 -5.18
C ARG A 5 -31.39 -1.60 -4.52
N ARG A 6 -31.41 -1.66 -3.18
CA ARG A 6 -30.72 -2.67 -2.38
C ARG A 6 -31.19 -4.11 -2.68
N ASP A 7 -32.47 -4.28 -2.95
CA ASP A 7 -33.05 -5.62 -3.22
C ASP A 7 -32.72 -6.08 -4.64
N PHE A 8 -32.55 -5.15 -5.59
CA PHE A 8 -32.13 -5.47 -6.95
C PHE A 8 -30.68 -5.95 -7.00
N ILE A 9 -29.77 -5.30 -6.25
CA ILE A 9 -28.35 -5.71 -6.16
C ILE A 9 -28.24 -7.10 -5.51
N LYS A 10 -29.02 -7.39 -4.46
CA LYS A 10 -29.04 -8.73 -3.85
C LYS A 10 -29.54 -9.82 -4.81
N PHE A 11 -30.47 -9.50 -5.69
CA PHE A 11 -30.97 -10.45 -6.69
C PHE A 11 -29.95 -10.71 -7.82
N ALA A 12 -29.23 -9.69 -8.26
CA ALA A 12 -28.17 -9.83 -9.26
C ALA A 12 -26.99 -10.68 -8.75
N VAL A 13 -26.59 -10.50 -7.49
CA VAL A 13 -25.52 -11.29 -6.84
C VAL A 13 -25.94 -12.74 -6.61
N ALA A 14 -27.19 -12.99 -6.22
CA ALA A 14 -27.69 -14.35 -6.01
C ALA A 14 -27.84 -15.17 -7.32
N GLY A 15 -28.11 -14.50 -8.44
CA GLY A 15 -28.23 -15.15 -9.77
C GLY A 15 -26.87 -15.54 -10.39
N SER A 16 -25.81 -14.82 -10.09
CA SER A 16 -24.48 -15.05 -10.66
C SER A 16 -23.71 -16.20 -10.02
N ILE A 17 -24.01 -16.53 -8.76
CA ILE A 17 -23.36 -17.64 -8.03
C ILE A 17 -23.73 -19.02 -8.61
N ALA A 18 -24.86 -19.11 -9.29
CA ALA A 18 -25.37 -20.38 -9.85
C ALA A 18 -24.79 -20.77 -11.22
N SER A 19 -24.08 -19.85 -11.91
CA SER A 19 -23.69 -20.07 -13.32
C SER A 19 -22.19 -20.20 -13.59
N GLY A 20 -21.32 -20.02 -12.57
CA GLY A 20 -19.86 -20.14 -12.77
C GLY A 20 -19.24 -19.13 -13.74
N CYS A 21 -20.00 -18.11 -14.16
CA CYS A 21 -19.47 -16.99 -14.92
C CYS A 21 -18.76 -15.99 -13.99
N PRO A 22 -17.64 -15.36 -14.42
CA PRO A 22 -17.08 -14.23 -13.69
C PRO A 22 -18.18 -13.17 -13.53
N ILE A 23 -18.36 -12.68 -12.31
CA ILE A 23 -19.32 -11.61 -12.02
C ILE A 23 -18.89 -10.39 -12.84
N ASP A 24 -19.66 -10.06 -13.86
CA ASP A 24 -19.50 -8.77 -14.54
C ASP A 24 -19.72 -7.68 -13.50
N LYS A 25 -18.65 -6.96 -13.18
CA LYS A 25 -18.68 -5.86 -12.22
C LYS A 25 -19.75 -4.87 -12.69
N ALA A 26 -20.79 -4.68 -11.88
CA ALA A 26 -21.90 -3.81 -12.26
C ALA A 26 -21.40 -2.37 -12.43
N LEU A 27 -21.31 -1.91 -13.66
CA LEU A 27 -20.98 -0.53 -14.00
C LEU A 27 -22.14 0.37 -13.62
N ILE A 28 -21.91 1.35 -12.76
CA ILE A 28 -22.93 2.30 -12.31
C ILE A 28 -22.59 3.66 -12.90
N PRO A 29 -23.50 4.27 -13.72
CA PRO A 29 -23.23 5.57 -14.33
C PRO A 29 -23.10 6.68 -13.28
N LEU A 30 -22.22 7.63 -13.55
CA LEU A 30 -22.16 8.91 -12.83
C LEU A 30 -23.48 9.69 -13.07
N ARG A 31 -23.87 10.56 -12.13
CA ARG A 31 -25.16 11.28 -12.12
C ARG A 31 -25.54 11.93 -13.46
N ASP A 32 -26.81 11.97 -13.69
CA ASP A 32 -27.74 12.50 -14.71
C ASP A 32 -27.19 13.14 -16.02
N ASP A 33 -25.93 13.54 -16.11
CA ASP A 33 -25.33 14.18 -17.29
C ASP A 33 -24.04 13.49 -17.76
N ASP A 34 -23.61 12.40 -17.08
CA ASP A 34 -22.35 11.75 -17.36
C ASP A 34 -22.57 10.26 -17.64
N SER A 35 -22.48 9.86 -18.91
CA SER A 35 -22.64 8.48 -19.37
C SER A 35 -21.51 7.54 -18.94
N ARG A 36 -20.52 8.04 -18.18
CA ARG A 36 -19.35 7.29 -17.73
C ARG A 36 -19.69 6.33 -16.60
N ALA A 37 -19.18 5.13 -16.70
CA ALA A 37 -19.34 4.14 -15.66
C ALA A 37 -18.18 4.21 -14.65
N VAL A 38 -18.52 4.24 -13.35
CA VAL A 38 -17.55 4.10 -12.26
C VAL A 38 -17.82 2.80 -11.52
N SER A 39 -16.87 1.87 -11.54
CA SER A 39 -16.90 0.71 -10.67
C SER A 39 -16.21 1.01 -9.34
N LEU A 40 -16.79 0.52 -8.24
CA LEU A 40 -16.24 0.69 -6.91
C LEU A 40 -15.80 -0.67 -6.39
N GLU A 41 -14.52 -0.75 -6.09
CA GLU A 41 -13.91 -1.89 -5.43
C GLU A 41 -13.62 -1.53 -3.99
N GLY A 42 -13.67 -2.48 -3.09
CA GLY A 42 -13.47 -2.21 -1.68
C GLY A 42 -12.87 -3.38 -0.95
N GLU A 43 -12.31 -3.08 0.21
CA GLU A 43 -11.87 -4.08 1.15
C GLU A 43 -13.08 -4.73 1.83
N HIS A 44 -12.98 -6.01 2.15
CA HIS A 44 -13.95 -6.70 3.01
C HIS A 44 -13.78 -6.24 4.46
N TYR A 45 -14.39 -5.10 4.82
CA TYR A 45 -14.14 -4.41 6.09
C TYR A 45 -15.20 -4.68 7.17
N SER A 46 -16.35 -5.24 6.84
CA SER A 46 -17.49 -5.36 7.78
C SER A 46 -17.15 -6.09 9.07
N LEU A 47 -16.49 -7.25 9.02
CA LEU A 47 -16.02 -7.97 10.21
C LEU A 47 -14.94 -7.19 10.97
N CYS A 48 -14.04 -6.53 10.25
CA CYS A 48 -12.99 -5.71 10.86
C CYS A 48 -13.60 -4.51 11.63
N HIS A 49 -14.67 -3.90 11.10
CA HIS A 49 -15.39 -2.82 11.77
C HIS A 49 -16.16 -3.34 12.98
N GLN A 50 -16.80 -4.51 12.92
CA GLN A 50 -17.42 -5.13 14.09
C GLN A 50 -16.40 -5.34 15.22
N ILE A 51 -15.19 -5.83 14.90
CA ILE A 51 -14.08 -5.97 15.87
C ILE A 51 -13.65 -4.61 16.42
N ARG A 52 -13.54 -3.59 15.55
CA ARG A 52 -13.26 -2.20 15.95
C ARG A 52 -14.28 -1.72 16.98
N ASP A 53 -15.54 -2.00 16.77
CA ASP A 53 -16.68 -1.54 17.57
C ASP A 53 -16.93 -2.41 18.82
N GLY A 54 -16.02 -3.36 19.10
CA GLY A 54 -16.00 -4.15 20.32
C GLY A 54 -16.72 -5.50 20.24
N HIS A 55 -17.15 -5.92 19.03
CA HIS A 55 -17.69 -7.27 18.89
C HIS A 55 -16.62 -8.32 19.18
N SER A 56 -16.94 -9.30 20.00
CA SER A 56 -16.06 -10.41 20.34
C SER A 56 -16.62 -11.72 19.79
N PHE A 57 -15.73 -12.54 19.27
CA PHE A 57 -16.07 -13.85 18.73
C PHE A 57 -15.87 -14.95 19.77
N ALA A 58 -16.81 -15.87 19.86
CA ALA A 58 -16.73 -16.98 20.80
C ALA A 58 -15.49 -17.86 20.51
N ARG A 59 -14.70 -18.13 21.55
CA ARG A 59 -13.60 -19.10 21.48
C ARG A 59 -14.17 -20.48 21.16
N ARG A 60 -13.55 -21.17 20.20
CA ARG A 60 -13.90 -22.54 19.82
C ARG A 60 -12.67 -23.44 19.97
N ASP A 61 -12.90 -24.71 20.19
CA ASP A 61 -11.83 -25.70 20.17
C ASP A 61 -11.20 -25.78 18.78
N ALA A 62 -9.92 -26.04 18.75
CA ALA A 62 -9.19 -26.18 17.50
C ALA A 62 -9.63 -27.43 16.74
N THR A 63 -10.08 -27.22 15.50
CA THR A 63 -10.49 -28.30 14.59
C THR A 63 -9.47 -28.57 13.48
N ARG A 64 -8.44 -27.72 13.40
CA ARG A 64 -7.33 -27.81 12.44
C ARG A 64 -6.00 -27.55 13.16
N LYS A 65 -4.92 -28.09 12.59
CA LYS A 65 -3.55 -27.83 13.07
C LYS A 65 -2.67 -27.37 11.92
N ALA A 66 -1.68 -26.54 12.23
CA ALA A 66 -0.60 -26.16 11.34
C ALA A 66 0.66 -25.86 12.19
N ASP A 67 1.85 -26.01 11.64
CA ASP A 67 3.06 -25.55 12.33
C ASP A 67 3.11 -24.01 12.37
N ILE A 68 2.78 -23.37 11.26
CA ILE A 68 2.80 -21.91 11.14
C ILE A 68 1.47 -21.42 10.56
N VAL A 69 0.89 -20.36 11.14
CA VAL A 69 -0.20 -19.60 10.53
C VAL A 69 0.31 -18.23 10.12
N ILE A 70 0.12 -17.89 8.85
CA ILE A 70 0.42 -16.57 8.28
C ILE A 70 -0.91 -15.81 8.13
N VAL A 71 -1.01 -14.62 8.69
CA VAL A 71 -2.24 -13.81 8.70
C VAL A 71 -2.06 -12.59 7.80
N GLY A 72 -2.81 -12.56 6.71
CA GLY A 72 -2.72 -11.56 5.65
C GLY A 72 -1.84 -12.02 4.49
N SER A 73 -2.28 -11.75 3.25
CA SER A 73 -1.62 -12.18 2.01
C SER A 73 -1.16 -11.02 1.12
N GLY A 74 -0.85 -9.87 1.70
CA GLY A 74 -0.10 -8.82 1.00
C GLY A 74 1.32 -9.27 0.67
N SER A 75 2.16 -8.36 0.18
CA SER A 75 3.56 -8.65 -0.13
C SER A 75 4.28 -9.40 1.00
N ALA A 76 4.08 -8.99 2.26
CA ALA A 76 4.67 -9.67 3.41
C ALA A 76 4.23 -11.12 3.57
N GLY A 77 2.91 -11.39 3.54
CA GLY A 77 2.39 -12.74 3.78
C GLY A 77 2.68 -13.72 2.65
N LEU A 78 2.62 -13.27 1.40
CA LEU A 78 3.00 -14.10 0.25
C LEU A 78 4.50 -14.39 0.24
N SER A 79 5.35 -13.41 0.59
CA SER A 79 6.78 -13.61 0.74
C SER A 79 7.09 -14.59 1.86
N ALA A 80 6.43 -14.45 3.03
CA ALA A 80 6.58 -15.41 4.13
C ALA A 80 6.21 -16.84 3.70
N ALA A 81 5.08 -17.02 2.99
CA ALA A 81 4.68 -18.32 2.46
C ALA A 81 5.71 -18.89 1.47
N TYR A 82 6.31 -18.02 0.65
CA TYR A 82 7.37 -18.40 -0.28
C TYR A 82 8.65 -18.82 0.44
N PHE A 83 9.12 -18.07 1.42
CA PHE A 83 10.33 -18.41 2.21
C PHE A 83 10.13 -19.70 3.01
N LEU A 84 8.92 -19.95 3.49
CA LEU A 84 8.53 -21.17 4.23
C LEU A 84 8.11 -22.34 3.34
N ARG A 85 8.34 -22.28 2.01
CA ARG A 85 7.99 -23.39 1.12
C ARG A 85 8.70 -24.67 1.59
N GLY A 86 7.93 -25.76 1.72
CA GLY A 86 8.41 -27.02 2.28
C GLY A 86 8.11 -27.22 3.77
N LYS A 87 7.66 -26.19 4.48
CA LYS A 87 7.15 -26.30 5.86
C LYS A 87 5.63 -26.50 5.87
N ASP A 88 5.07 -26.81 7.03
CA ASP A 88 3.62 -26.88 7.23
C ASP A 88 3.09 -25.51 7.68
N TRP A 89 2.56 -24.73 6.72
CA TRP A 89 1.97 -23.43 6.97
C TRP A 89 0.55 -23.33 6.42
N LEU A 90 -0.22 -22.39 6.97
CA LEU A 90 -1.55 -21.99 6.51
C LEU A 90 -1.58 -20.48 6.35
N LEU A 91 -1.94 -19.98 5.18
CA LEU A 91 -2.12 -18.56 4.87
C LEU A 91 -3.62 -18.21 4.90
N LEU A 92 -3.98 -17.17 5.67
CA LEU A 92 -5.34 -16.70 5.84
C LEU A 92 -5.47 -15.26 5.32
N GLU A 93 -6.35 -15.05 4.34
CA GLU A 93 -6.61 -13.75 3.73
C GLU A 93 -8.10 -13.38 3.84
N LYS A 94 -8.39 -12.13 4.25
CA LYS A 94 -9.77 -11.63 4.40
C LYS A 94 -10.45 -11.35 3.06
N GLU A 95 -9.67 -10.88 2.07
CA GLU A 95 -10.18 -10.62 0.73
C GLU A 95 -10.46 -11.95 -0.02
N ASP A 96 -11.18 -11.89 -1.11
CA ASP A 96 -11.43 -13.02 -2.00
C ASP A 96 -10.24 -13.32 -2.93
N HIS A 97 -9.25 -12.44 -2.94
CA HIS A 97 -8.02 -12.51 -3.72
C HIS A 97 -6.78 -12.32 -2.83
N PHE A 98 -5.60 -12.66 -3.35
CA PHE A 98 -4.31 -12.50 -2.70
C PHE A 98 -3.55 -11.32 -3.31
N GLY A 99 -2.74 -10.61 -2.51
CA GLY A 99 -1.88 -9.51 -2.98
C GLY A 99 -1.93 -8.25 -2.10
N GLY A 100 -3.01 -8.07 -1.33
CA GLY A 100 -3.18 -6.90 -0.45
C GLY A 100 -3.13 -5.58 -1.23
N ASN A 101 -2.34 -4.60 -0.74
CA ASN A 101 -2.18 -3.31 -1.41
C ASN A 101 -1.32 -3.40 -2.70
N ALA A 102 -0.50 -4.44 -2.83
CA ALA A 102 0.24 -4.75 -4.05
C ALA A 102 -0.54 -5.79 -4.87
N TYR A 103 -1.77 -5.47 -5.24
CA TYR A 103 -2.60 -6.26 -6.12
C TYR A 103 -2.64 -5.63 -7.51
N GLN A 104 -2.68 -6.46 -8.55
CA GLN A 104 -2.90 -6.02 -9.92
C GLN A 104 -4.23 -6.54 -10.44
N GLU A 105 -4.81 -5.79 -11.34
CA GLU A 105 -5.92 -6.23 -12.18
C GLU A 105 -5.54 -6.11 -13.65
N GLU A 106 -6.45 -6.56 -14.50
CA GLU A 106 -6.30 -6.46 -15.96
C GLU A 106 -7.54 -5.83 -16.59
N TYR A 107 -7.30 -5.06 -17.64
CA TYR A 107 -8.34 -4.63 -18.56
C TYR A 107 -8.00 -5.12 -19.98
N ALA A 108 -8.82 -5.99 -20.51
CA ALA A 108 -8.61 -6.59 -21.84
C ALA A 108 -7.19 -7.16 -22.05
N GLY A 109 -6.63 -7.82 -21.02
CA GLY A 109 -5.29 -8.39 -21.03
C GLY A 109 -4.14 -7.39 -20.74
N GLN A 110 -4.44 -6.13 -20.42
CA GLN A 110 -3.46 -5.16 -19.97
C GLN A 110 -3.46 -5.05 -18.45
N PRO A 111 -2.40 -5.46 -17.76
CA PRO A 111 -2.31 -5.35 -16.32
C PRO A 111 -2.11 -3.90 -15.88
N TYR A 112 -2.64 -3.55 -14.71
CA TYR A 112 -2.44 -2.28 -14.05
C TYR A 112 -2.42 -2.44 -12.54
N SER A 113 -1.76 -1.50 -11.84
CA SER A 113 -1.67 -1.49 -10.39
C SER A 113 -2.97 -1.01 -9.74
N THR A 114 -3.33 -1.62 -8.61
CA THR A 114 -4.39 -1.12 -7.72
C THR A 114 -3.83 -0.54 -6.42
N GLY A 115 -2.52 -0.31 -6.34
CA GLY A 115 -1.83 0.21 -5.15
C GLY A 115 -0.35 0.47 -5.38
N SER A 116 0.52 -0.41 -4.93
CA SER A 116 1.99 -0.21 -4.97
C SER A 116 2.50 -0.04 -6.39
N ALA A 117 3.23 1.06 -6.65
CA ALA A 117 3.65 1.47 -7.98
C ALA A 117 4.92 0.76 -8.47
N TYR A 118 6.06 1.05 -7.84
CA TYR A 118 7.38 0.67 -8.32
C TYR A 118 8.26 0.15 -7.16
N ASP A 119 9.41 -0.39 -7.53
CA ASP A 119 10.45 -0.85 -6.64
C ASP A 119 11.79 -0.17 -6.95
N PHE A 120 12.79 -0.50 -6.17
CA PHE A 120 14.16 -0.05 -6.37
C PHE A 120 15.05 -1.22 -6.77
N ARG A 121 15.96 -0.99 -7.73
CA ARG A 121 16.95 -2.00 -8.13
C ARG A 121 17.79 -2.44 -6.92
N ASP A 122 18.02 -3.74 -6.81
CA ASP A 122 18.76 -4.39 -5.74
C ASP A 122 18.11 -4.30 -4.34
N SER A 123 16.84 -3.92 -4.27
CA SER A 123 16.03 -4.03 -3.05
C SER A 123 15.69 -5.49 -2.71
N HIS A 124 15.21 -5.75 -1.49
CA HIS A 124 14.75 -7.09 -1.09
C HIS A 124 13.62 -7.62 -1.98
N SER A 125 12.70 -6.77 -2.41
CA SER A 125 11.63 -7.18 -3.32
C SER A 125 12.09 -7.36 -4.77
N ASP A 126 13.09 -6.62 -5.26
CA ASP A 126 13.70 -6.86 -6.57
C ASP A 126 14.50 -8.19 -6.57
N HIS A 127 15.21 -8.51 -5.48
CA HIS A 127 15.86 -9.81 -5.33
C HIS A 127 14.84 -10.95 -5.32
N LEU A 128 13.75 -10.82 -4.56
CA LEU A 128 12.66 -11.80 -4.56
C LEU A 128 12.02 -11.95 -5.95
N ALA A 129 11.79 -10.84 -6.66
CA ALA A 129 11.27 -10.87 -8.03
C ALA A 129 12.18 -11.70 -8.95
N LYS A 130 13.49 -11.49 -8.89
CA LYS A 130 14.48 -12.28 -9.65
C LYS A 130 14.44 -13.77 -9.28
N GLU A 131 14.32 -14.12 -7.99
CA GLU A 131 14.19 -15.52 -7.55
C GLU A 131 12.97 -16.22 -8.13
N ILE A 132 11.85 -15.52 -8.29
CA ILE A 132 10.62 -16.06 -8.89
C ILE A 132 10.57 -15.89 -10.41
N CYS A 133 11.71 -15.61 -11.04
CA CYS A 133 11.86 -15.44 -12.49
C CYS A 133 11.01 -14.28 -13.05
N LEU A 134 11.01 -13.15 -12.37
CA LEU A 134 10.39 -11.91 -12.78
C LEU A 134 11.46 -10.81 -12.87
N ASP A 135 11.75 -10.33 -14.08
CA ASP A 135 12.72 -9.26 -14.29
C ASP A 135 12.03 -7.91 -14.44
N LEU A 136 12.16 -7.07 -13.40
CA LEU A 136 11.60 -5.73 -13.39
C LEU A 136 12.41 -4.81 -14.31
N LEU A 137 11.74 -3.99 -15.09
CA LEU A 137 12.35 -3.10 -16.06
C LEU A 137 12.57 -1.70 -15.47
N PRO A 138 13.67 -1.01 -15.86
CA PRO A 138 13.95 0.33 -15.34
C PRO A 138 12.95 1.37 -15.83
N ILE A 139 12.69 2.35 -14.97
CA ILE A 139 11.97 3.58 -15.31
C ILE A 139 13.04 4.61 -15.74
N ASP A 140 13.31 4.67 -17.04
CA ASP A 140 14.43 5.45 -17.60
C ASP A 140 14.09 6.94 -17.72
N MET A 141 13.51 7.54 -16.67
CA MET A 141 13.25 8.98 -16.64
C MET A 141 13.04 9.50 -15.22
N PRO A 142 13.42 10.76 -14.96
CA PRO A 142 13.05 11.44 -13.73
C PRO A 142 11.58 11.84 -13.74
N ASP A 143 11.03 12.07 -12.54
CA ASP A 143 9.64 12.48 -12.39
C ASP A 143 9.43 13.95 -12.77
N PRO A 144 8.48 14.23 -13.65
CA PRO A 144 8.05 15.59 -13.94
C PRO A 144 7.09 16.12 -12.89
N THR A 145 6.98 17.42 -12.85
CA THR A 145 5.87 18.14 -12.19
C THR A 145 4.98 18.80 -13.23
N ILE A 146 3.67 18.71 -13.03
CA ILE A 146 2.65 19.42 -13.79
C ILE A 146 1.97 20.40 -12.83
N ASP A 147 2.27 21.68 -12.96
CA ASP A 147 1.64 22.73 -12.17
C ASP A 147 1.38 23.96 -13.06
N ASN A 148 0.27 24.63 -12.80
CA ASN A 148 -0.18 25.80 -13.59
C ASN A 148 -0.11 25.56 -15.12
N HIS A 149 -0.57 24.38 -15.58
CA HIS A 149 -0.53 23.96 -17.00
C HIS A 149 0.90 23.86 -17.59
N THR A 150 1.90 23.82 -16.75
CA THR A 150 3.32 23.72 -17.17
C THR A 150 3.86 22.35 -16.81
N TYR A 151 4.39 21.64 -17.80
CA TYR A 151 5.14 20.42 -17.62
C TYR A 151 6.62 20.76 -17.36
N VAL A 152 7.14 20.33 -16.23
CA VAL A 152 8.52 20.55 -15.81
C VAL A 152 9.20 19.20 -15.62
N PRO A 153 10.06 18.75 -16.54
CA PRO A 153 10.78 17.51 -16.37
C PRO A 153 11.85 17.65 -15.29
N ASP A 154 12.18 16.54 -14.61
CA ASP A 154 13.29 16.48 -13.64
C ASP A 154 13.27 17.61 -12.60
N THR A 155 12.18 17.72 -11.89
CA THR A 155 11.78 18.87 -11.07
C THR A 155 12.87 19.40 -10.15
N TRP A 156 13.52 18.52 -9.39
CA TRP A 156 14.48 18.91 -8.34
C TRP A 156 15.92 19.12 -8.82
N ARG A 157 16.18 18.89 -10.10
CA ARG A 157 17.52 19.07 -10.71
C ARG A 157 17.47 20.06 -11.86
N SER A 158 17.40 19.58 -13.09
CA SER A 158 17.41 20.46 -14.27
C SER A 158 16.09 21.24 -14.43
N GLY A 159 14.99 20.79 -13.83
CA GLY A 159 13.67 21.42 -13.90
C GLY A 159 13.50 22.65 -13.02
N LEU A 160 14.24 22.80 -11.93
CA LEU A 160 14.06 23.90 -10.98
C LEU A 160 13.92 25.29 -11.63
N PRO A 161 14.78 25.69 -12.61
CA PRO A 161 14.67 26.99 -13.26
C PRO A 161 13.42 27.17 -14.11
N HIS A 162 12.72 26.10 -14.42
CA HIS A 162 11.54 26.08 -15.33
C HIS A 162 10.21 25.98 -14.58
N LEU A 163 10.24 25.94 -13.23
CA LEU A 163 9.03 25.95 -12.42
C LEU A 163 8.18 27.20 -12.73
N PRO A 164 6.84 27.09 -12.83
CA PRO A 164 5.95 28.19 -13.23
C PRO A 164 5.68 29.18 -12.10
N TYR A 165 6.75 29.65 -11.45
CA TYR A 165 6.69 30.56 -10.30
C TYR A 165 7.55 31.80 -10.51
N SER A 166 7.45 32.74 -9.57
CA SER A 166 8.30 33.92 -9.55
C SER A 166 9.77 33.53 -9.34
N LYS A 167 10.70 34.42 -9.73
CA LYS A 167 12.14 34.19 -9.51
C LYS A 167 12.50 33.99 -8.04
N GLU A 168 11.78 34.70 -7.16
CA GLU A 168 11.94 34.62 -5.70
C GLU A 168 11.51 33.24 -5.20
N THR A 169 10.38 32.71 -5.68
CA THR A 169 9.88 31.38 -5.34
C THR A 169 10.84 30.31 -5.86
N VAL A 170 11.28 30.40 -7.12
CA VAL A 170 12.29 29.46 -7.70
C VAL A 170 13.61 29.50 -6.89
N SER A 171 14.05 30.69 -6.48
CA SER A 171 15.23 30.82 -5.61
C SER A 171 15.04 30.13 -4.26
N SER A 172 13.80 30.14 -3.73
CA SER A 172 13.45 29.46 -2.48
C SER A 172 13.52 27.93 -2.63
N PHE A 173 13.02 27.36 -3.75
CA PHE A 173 13.22 25.92 -4.08
C PHE A 173 14.69 25.54 -4.12
N LYS A 174 15.49 26.34 -4.81
CA LYS A 174 16.93 26.10 -4.90
C LYS A 174 17.61 26.17 -3.54
N LYS A 175 17.26 27.19 -2.73
CA LYS A 175 17.78 27.32 -1.36
C LYS A 175 17.42 26.12 -0.50
N PHE A 176 16.18 25.62 -0.58
CA PHE A 176 15.77 24.41 0.11
C PHE A 176 16.63 23.22 -0.29
N ALA A 177 16.82 22.98 -1.61
CA ALA A 177 17.66 21.89 -2.09
C ALA A 177 19.10 21.98 -1.59
N ASP A 178 19.70 23.19 -1.66
CA ASP A 178 21.06 23.43 -1.19
C ASP A 178 21.22 23.23 0.33
N ASP A 179 20.19 23.56 1.12
CA ASP A 179 20.25 23.45 2.59
C ASP A 179 20.02 22.01 3.04
N VAL A 180 19.07 21.30 2.44
CA VAL A 180 18.79 19.91 2.77
C VAL A 180 20.00 19.00 2.47
N LEU A 181 20.72 19.24 1.38
CA LEU A 181 21.94 18.49 1.06
C LEU A 181 23.09 18.65 2.06
N LYS A 182 23.05 19.67 2.92
CA LYS A 182 24.04 19.87 4.00
C LYS A 182 23.67 19.17 5.30
N MET A 183 22.43 18.69 5.42
CA MET A 183 21.96 17.96 6.60
C MET A 183 22.47 16.51 6.56
N ASP A 184 22.65 15.92 7.75
CA ASP A 184 22.97 14.50 7.90
C ASP A 184 21.81 13.80 8.63
N PRO A 185 20.79 13.33 7.89
CA PRO A 185 19.61 12.76 8.51
C PRO A 185 19.92 11.50 9.33
N HIS A 186 20.96 10.74 8.99
CA HIS A 186 21.32 9.54 9.73
C HIS A 186 21.93 9.88 11.08
N LYS A 187 22.82 10.87 11.13
CA LYS A 187 23.42 11.36 12.37
C LYS A 187 22.38 12.01 13.29
N ASP A 188 21.48 12.79 12.71
CA ASP A 188 20.53 13.64 13.44
C ASP A 188 19.13 12.99 13.55
N ILE A 189 19.04 11.68 13.30
CA ILE A 189 17.79 10.94 13.19
C ILE A 189 16.84 11.14 14.38
N LEU A 190 17.34 11.11 15.63
CA LEU A 190 16.50 11.25 16.82
C LEU A 190 15.92 12.67 16.94
N GLU A 191 16.69 13.67 16.54
CA GLU A 191 16.24 15.05 16.52
C GLU A 191 15.21 15.26 15.41
N LEU A 192 15.53 14.85 14.19
CA LEU A 192 14.67 15.01 13.02
C LEU A 192 13.38 14.21 13.14
N ASP A 193 13.43 12.97 13.63
CA ASP A 193 12.21 12.15 13.81
C ASP A 193 11.32 12.66 14.97
N SER A 194 11.79 13.59 15.77
CA SER A 194 10.99 14.27 16.80
C SER A 194 10.27 15.54 16.33
N LYS A 195 10.61 16.05 15.13
CA LYS A 195 10.10 17.28 14.53
C LYS A 195 9.16 17.01 13.37
N LEU A 196 8.32 18.00 13.07
CA LEU A 196 7.52 18.01 11.85
C LEU A 196 8.35 18.49 10.65
N PHE A 197 8.06 17.99 9.47
CA PHE A 197 8.75 18.48 8.26
C PHE A 197 8.44 19.95 7.98
N THR A 198 7.27 20.43 8.38
CA THR A 198 6.94 21.86 8.34
C THR A 198 7.88 22.73 9.18
N ASP A 199 8.53 22.21 10.22
CA ASP A 199 9.53 22.96 10.99
C ASP A 199 10.77 23.30 10.14
N ILE A 200 11.07 22.46 9.14
CA ILE A 200 12.12 22.72 8.14
C ILE A 200 11.57 23.61 7.02
N LEU A 201 10.39 23.27 6.48
CA LEU A 201 9.81 23.94 5.33
C LEU A 201 9.38 25.38 5.58
N GLY A 202 9.08 25.73 6.82
CA GLY A 202 8.62 27.09 7.20
C GLY A 202 9.61 28.23 6.88
N ALA A 203 10.87 27.91 6.55
CA ALA A 203 11.89 28.88 6.14
C ALA A 203 11.84 29.21 4.63
N TYR A 204 10.96 28.57 3.85
CA TYR A 204 10.91 28.66 2.40
C TYR A 204 9.53 29.13 1.90
N ALA A 205 9.43 29.38 0.59
CA ALA A 205 8.17 29.77 -0.04
C ALA A 205 7.08 28.70 0.12
N PRO A 206 5.81 29.08 0.26
CA PRO A 206 4.71 28.13 0.46
C PRO A 206 4.58 27.08 -0.66
N GLU A 207 5.00 27.41 -1.87
CA GLU A 207 4.98 26.49 -3.01
C GLU A 207 5.93 25.29 -2.81
N VAL A 208 7.02 25.44 -2.06
CA VAL A 208 7.89 24.33 -1.66
C VAL A 208 7.11 23.36 -0.79
N SER A 209 6.39 23.83 0.22
CA SER A 209 5.53 22.99 1.06
C SER A 209 4.39 22.36 0.26
N LYS A 210 3.76 23.11 -0.66
CA LYS A 210 2.70 22.60 -1.56
C LYS A 210 3.21 21.39 -2.38
N TRP A 211 4.42 21.46 -2.90
CA TRP A 211 5.01 20.37 -3.67
C TRP A 211 5.25 19.13 -2.78
N TRP A 212 5.86 19.36 -1.61
CA TRP A 212 6.14 18.29 -0.66
C TRP A 212 4.88 17.72 0.00
N ASP A 213 3.76 18.45 0.07
CA ASP A 213 2.46 17.92 0.49
C ASP A 213 1.95 16.86 -0.49
N ALA A 214 2.07 17.09 -1.82
CA ALA A 214 1.70 16.09 -2.81
C ALA A 214 2.58 14.84 -2.69
N TYR A 215 3.90 15.02 -2.66
CA TYR A 215 4.84 13.91 -2.49
C TYR A 215 4.58 13.14 -1.20
N GLY A 216 4.40 13.83 -0.09
CA GLY A 216 4.19 13.22 1.23
C GLY A 216 2.90 12.43 1.33
N LEU A 217 1.80 12.94 0.80
CA LEU A 217 0.54 12.20 0.79
C LEU A 217 0.67 10.91 -0.03
N SER A 218 1.40 10.93 -1.16
CA SER A 218 1.58 9.75 -2.00
C SER A 218 2.55 8.72 -1.39
N ASN A 219 3.70 9.16 -0.86
CA ASN A 219 4.76 8.25 -0.40
C ASN A 219 4.72 7.97 1.11
N TRP A 220 4.35 8.95 1.93
CA TRP A 220 4.37 8.85 3.40
C TRP A 220 2.98 8.72 4.02
N GLY A 221 1.92 8.79 3.22
CA GLY A 221 0.54 8.82 3.69
C GLY A 221 0.19 10.06 4.52
N ALA A 222 1.05 11.08 4.52
CA ALA A 222 0.92 12.24 5.39
C ALA A 222 1.30 13.53 4.67
N SER A 223 0.59 14.63 4.98
CA SER A 223 1.01 15.97 4.57
C SER A 223 2.28 16.37 5.33
N THR A 224 2.98 17.38 4.85
CA THR A 224 4.18 17.92 5.53
C THR A 224 3.94 18.33 6.97
N GLY A 225 2.70 18.73 7.30
CA GLY A 225 2.27 19.09 8.66
C GLY A 225 2.05 17.92 9.61
N ASP A 226 2.06 16.69 9.11
CA ASP A 226 1.96 15.44 9.90
C ASP A 226 3.22 14.58 9.78
N THR A 227 4.11 14.86 8.83
CA THR A 227 5.28 14.03 8.51
C THR A 227 6.46 14.34 9.41
N SER A 228 7.22 13.30 9.80
CA SER A 228 8.52 13.40 10.46
C SER A 228 9.54 14.13 9.58
N ALA A 229 10.27 15.10 10.15
CA ALA A 229 11.32 15.79 9.42
C ALA A 229 12.45 14.85 8.97
N TYR A 230 12.66 13.73 9.66
CA TYR A 230 13.62 12.72 9.24
C TYR A 230 13.31 12.19 7.85
N ILE A 231 12.07 11.76 7.62
CA ILE A 231 11.63 11.23 6.32
C ILE A 231 11.65 12.33 5.27
N GLY A 232 11.07 13.50 5.57
CA GLY A 232 11.04 14.60 4.62
C GLY A 232 12.43 15.03 4.13
N VAL A 233 13.44 15.07 5.02
CA VAL A 233 14.82 15.40 4.67
C VAL A 233 15.49 14.26 3.89
N SER A 234 15.28 13.02 4.30
CA SER A 234 15.87 11.84 3.63
C SER A 234 15.40 11.72 2.19
N ASP A 235 14.09 11.84 1.96
CA ASP A 235 13.52 11.74 0.62
C ASP A 235 13.84 12.97 -0.25
N ALA A 236 13.93 14.16 0.37
CA ALA A 236 14.39 15.33 -0.35
C ALA A 236 15.83 15.12 -0.87
N GLN A 237 16.72 14.57 -0.04
CA GLN A 237 18.07 14.23 -0.47
C GLN A 237 18.08 13.17 -1.57
N TYR A 238 17.25 12.11 -1.44
CA TYR A 238 17.10 11.06 -2.41
C TYR A 238 16.74 11.61 -3.81
N LEU A 239 15.69 12.43 -3.91
CA LEU A 239 15.27 13.03 -5.18
C LEU A 239 16.31 14.02 -5.75
N ILE A 240 16.86 14.90 -4.90
CA ILE A 240 17.82 15.93 -5.34
C ILE A 240 19.12 15.27 -5.84
N LYS A 241 19.56 14.18 -5.24
CA LYS A 241 20.75 13.41 -5.68
C LYS A 241 20.49 12.58 -6.93
N GLY A 242 19.25 12.36 -7.33
CA GLY A 242 18.86 11.55 -8.50
C GLY A 242 18.89 10.05 -8.26
N GLU A 243 18.74 9.63 -7.02
CA GLU A 243 18.70 8.21 -6.63
C GLU A 243 17.39 7.53 -7.08
N ASP A 244 16.36 8.32 -7.44
CA ASP A 244 15.13 7.90 -8.11
C ASP A 244 15.35 7.18 -9.46
N SER A 245 16.53 7.33 -10.07
CA SER A 245 16.93 6.59 -11.28
C SER A 245 17.06 5.08 -11.09
N SER A 246 17.09 4.60 -9.85
CA SER A 246 17.15 3.16 -9.54
C SER A 246 15.79 2.45 -9.58
N ARG A 247 14.69 3.15 -9.87
CA ARG A 247 13.34 2.60 -9.88
C ARG A 247 13.12 1.60 -11.02
N VAL A 248 12.40 0.54 -10.70
CA VAL A 248 12.06 -0.57 -11.60
C VAL A 248 10.62 -0.98 -11.46
N ILE A 249 9.99 -1.44 -12.57
CA ILE A 249 8.59 -1.84 -12.59
C ILE A 249 8.27 -2.75 -13.78
N LEU A 250 7.14 -3.43 -13.72
CA LEU A 250 6.40 -3.99 -14.87
C LEU A 250 4.97 -3.42 -14.88
N PRO A 251 4.22 -3.55 -15.99
CA PRO A 251 2.78 -3.32 -15.99
C PRO A 251 2.11 -4.11 -14.85
N GLY A 252 1.15 -3.48 -14.17
CA GLY A 252 0.56 -4.05 -12.96
C GLY A 252 1.23 -3.57 -11.66
N GLY A 253 2.26 -2.73 -11.76
CA GLY A 253 2.99 -2.25 -10.59
C GLY A 253 3.62 -3.41 -9.83
N LEU A 254 3.79 -3.28 -8.51
CA LEU A 254 4.29 -4.37 -7.67
C LEU A 254 3.25 -5.48 -7.45
N GLY A 255 2.03 -5.31 -7.96
CA GLY A 255 1.07 -6.39 -8.13
C GLY A 255 1.58 -7.54 -9.00
N CYS A 256 2.49 -7.28 -9.94
CA CYS A 256 3.12 -8.33 -10.74
C CYS A 256 3.95 -9.30 -9.87
N VAL A 257 4.60 -8.82 -8.80
CA VAL A 257 5.38 -9.65 -7.87
C VAL A 257 4.45 -10.54 -7.03
N THR A 258 3.40 -9.96 -6.45
CA THR A 258 2.44 -10.74 -5.65
C THR A 258 1.64 -11.73 -6.50
N HIS A 259 1.27 -11.34 -7.71
CA HIS A 259 0.62 -12.24 -8.67
C HIS A 259 1.54 -13.43 -9.01
N ARG A 260 2.81 -13.16 -9.30
CA ARG A 260 3.79 -14.20 -9.60
C ARG A 260 4.05 -15.12 -8.40
N LEU A 261 4.08 -14.60 -7.17
CA LEU A 261 4.16 -15.41 -5.96
C LEU A 261 2.96 -16.37 -5.85
N VAL A 262 1.75 -15.90 -6.13
CA VAL A 262 0.55 -16.76 -6.15
C VAL A 262 0.67 -17.85 -7.22
N GLU A 263 1.13 -17.53 -8.43
CA GLU A 263 1.37 -18.51 -9.50
C GLU A 263 2.38 -19.58 -9.09
N VAL A 264 3.44 -19.21 -8.39
CA VAL A 264 4.49 -20.14 -7.91
C VAL A 264 3.99 -21.01 -6.76
N LEU A 265 3.17 -20.46 -5.85
CA LEU A 265 2.72 -21.15 -4.65
C LEU A 265 1.49 -22.02 -4.87
N LYS A 266 0.48 -21.50 -5.59
CA LYS A 266 -0.84 -22.11 -5.70
C LYS A 266 -0.83 -23.53 -6.29
N PRO A 267 -0.02 -23.90 -7.30
CA PRO A 267 -0.02 -25.26 -7.83
C PRO A 267 0.30 -26.35 -6.81
N LYS A 268 1.08 -26.01 -5.77
CA LYS A 268 1.51 -26.97 -4.73
C LYS A 268 0.79 -26.79 -3.40
N TYR A 269 0.32 -25.56 -3.10
CA TYR A 269 -0.15 -25.20 -1.76
C TYR A 269 -1.56 -24.61 -1.75
N ALA A 270 -2.38 -24.82 -2.80
CA ALA A 270 -3.74 -24.28 -2.89
C ALA A 270 -4.57 -24.52 -1.62
N GLU A 271 -4.54 -25.75 -1.07
CA GLU A 271 -5.27 -26.14 0.15
C GLU A 271 -4.81 -25.43 1.43
N ARG A 272 -3.67 -24.73 1.35
CA ARG A 272 -3.07 -23.97 2.46
C ARG A 272 -3.24 -22.45 2.29
N MET A 273 -3.81 -22.00 1.19
CA MET A 273 -4.04 -20.60 0.88
C MET A 273 -5.54 -20.33 0.89
N LEU A 274 -6.05 -19.73 1.96
CA LEU A 274 -7.48 -19.50 2.15
C LEU A 274 -7.79 -18.02 1.98
N SER A 275 -8.53 -17.67 0.93
CA SER A 275 -9.14 -16.35 0.74
C SER A 275 -10.54 -16.29 1.37
N GLY A 276 -11.09 -15.09 1.60
CA GLY A 276 -12.35 -14.89 2.30
C GLY A 276 -12.30 -15.34 3.77
N ALA A 277 -11.11 -15.50 4.34
CA ALA A 277 -10.87 -16.02 5.69
C ALA A 277 -10.37 -14.90 6.61
N THR A 278 -11.29 -14.15 7.22
CA THR A 278 -10.97 -13.05 8.14
C THR A 278 -10.57 -13.58 9.52
N VAL A 279 -9.32 -13.35 9.92
CA VAL A 279 -8.86 -13.70 11.28
C VAL A 279 -9.50 -12.74 12.29
N VAL A 280 -10.16 -13.31 13.30
CA VAL A 280 -10.91 -12.55 14.32
C VAL A 280 -10.29 -12.64 15.72
N ALA A 281 -9.44 -13.62 15.99
CA ALA A 281 -8.71 -13.77 17.26
C ALA A 281 -7.42 -14.55 17.08
N VAL A 282 -6.37 -14.11 17.78
CA VAL A 282 -5.07 -14.78 17.93
C VAL A 282 -4.75 -14.83 19.42
N VAL A 283 -4.74 -16.02 19.99
CA VAL A 283 -4.61 -16.21 21.44
C VAL A 283 -3.43 -17.12 21.74
N PRO A 284 -2.32 -16.59 22.30
CA PRO A 284 -1.23 -17.45 22.82
C PRO A 284 -1.77 -18.46 23.83
N ASP A 285 -1.26 -19.69 23.77
CA ASP A 285 -1.60 -20.80 24.64
C ASP A 285 -0.31 -21.47 25.14
N ALA A 286 -0.40 -22.38 26.10
CA ALA A 286 0.76 -23.00 26.75
C ALA A 286 1.75 -23.62 25.75
N ASP A 287 1.24 -24.28 24.72
CA ASP A 287 2.06 -25.04 23.75
C ASP A 287 2.08 -24.43 22.35
N GLY A 288 1.43 -23.28 22.14
CA GLY A 288 1.31 -22.69 20.82
C GLY A 288 0.43 -21.44 20.78
N VAL A 289 -0.32 -21.28 19.69
CA VAL A 289 -1.21 -20.14 19.46
C VAL A 289 -2.50 -20.64 18.84
N LEU A 290 -3.65 -20.21 19.36
CA LEU A 290 -4.96 -20.47 18.77
C LEU A 290 -5.33 -19.32 17.85
N VAL A 291 -5.58 -19.62 16.58
CA VAL A 291 -6.00 -18.64 15.57
C VAL A 291 -7.42 -18.96 15.13
N THR A 292 -8.35 -18.05 15.40
CA THR A 292 -9.75 -18.18 14.96
C THR A 292 -10.01 -17.25 13.79
N TYR A 293 -10.61 -17.79 12.72
CA TYR A 293 -11.01 -17.02 11.54
C TYR A 293 -12.47 -17.31 11.19
N SER A 294 -13.10 -16.35 10.53
CA SER A 294 -14.43 -16.47 9.92
C SER A 294 -14.28 -16.64 8.42
N GLN A 295 -14.91 -17.66 7.86
CA GLN A 295 -15.00 -17.87 6.41
C GLN A 295 -16.42 -18.35 6.08
N ALA A 296 -17.11 -17.68 5.17
CA ALA A 296 -18.52 -17.95 4.84
C ALA A 296 -19.38 -18.06 6.10
N ASP A 297 -19.27 -17.09 7.02
CA ASP A 297 -19.98 -17.00 8.32
C ASP A 297 -19.73 -18.16 9.30
N LYS A 298 -18.75 -19.00 9.00
CA LYS A 298 -18.35 -20.11 9.87
C LYS A 298 -17.03 -19.79 10.57
N LEU A 299 -17.06 -19.89 11.91
CA LEU A 299 -15.84 -19.78 12.72
C LEU A 299 -15.07 -21.11 12.73
N THR A 300 -13.80 -21.04 12.46
CA THR A 300 -12.84 -22.17 12.55
C THR A 300 -11.64 -21.73 13.37
N THR A 301 -11.17 -22.61 14.26
CA THR A 301 -9.95 -22.38 15.07
C THR A 301 -8.86 -23.34 14.65
N VAL A 302 -7.67 -22.80 14.43
CA VAL A 302 -6.42 -23.52 14.12
C VAL A 302 -5.52 -23.48 15.34
N ALA A 303 -4.99 -24.63 15.76
CA ALA A 303 -3.87 -24.69 16.69
C ALA A 303 -2.55 -24.61 15.91
N ALA A 304 -1.81 -23.53 16.11
CA ALA A 304 -0.52 -23.27 15.48
C ALA A 304 0.63 -23.34 16.50
N LYS A 305 1.83 -23.70 16.05
CA LYS A 305 3.03 -23.59 16.88
C LYS A 305 3.56 -22.16 16.88
N VAL A 306 3.42 -21.45 15.74
CA VAL A 306 3.87 -20.08 15.50
C VAL A 306 2.88 -19.35 14.65
N VAL A 307 2.76 -18.02 14.84
CA VAL A 307 1.93 -17.12 14.01
C VAL A 307 2.79 -15.97 13.51
N ILE A 308 2.69 -15.68 12.21
CA ILE A 308 3.27 -14.49 11.59
C ILE A 308 2.12 -13.56 11.19
N MET A 309 2.06 -12.41 11.86
CA MET A 309 1.07 -11.37 11.59
C MET A 309 1.58 -10.45 10.48
N CYS A 310 1.01 -10.57 9.28
CA CYS A 310 1.30 -9.73 8.12
C CYS A 310 0.17 -8.71 7.87
N THR A 311 -0.45 -8.22 8.95
CA THR A 311 -1.56 -7.27 8.96
C THR A 311 -1.19 -5.98 9.67
N PRO A 312 -1.83 -4.83 9.31
CA PRO A 312 -1.57 -3.55 9.95
C PRO A 312 -1.73 -3.60 11.47
N LYS A 313 -0.88 -2.87 12.20
CA LYS A 313 -0.83 -2.90 13.67
C LYS A 313 -2.12 -2.42 14.34
N PHE A 314 -2.84 -1.47 13.74
CA PHE A 314 -4.11 -1.01 14.31
C PHE A 314 -5.14 -2.13 14.42
N PHE A 315 -5.18 -3.03 13.44
CA PHE A 315 -6.04 -4.21 13.44
C PHE A 315 -5.47 -5.32 14.33
N THR A 316 -4.18 -5.62 14.16
CA THR A 316 -3.43 -6.58 14.97
C THR A 316 -3.65 -6.36 16.47
N SER A 317 -3.61 -5.11 16.94
CA SER A 317 -3.80 -4.73 18.35
C SER A 317 -5.17 -5.10 18.93
N ARG A 318 -6.13 -5.42 18.08
CA ARG A 318 -7.51 -5.75 18.45
C ARG A 318 -7.75 -7.25 18.53
N ILE A 319 -7.04 -8.03 17.72
CA ILE A 319 -7.26 -9.48 17.59
C ILE A 319 -6.20 -10.32 18.31
N VAL A 320 -5.02 -9.77 18.63
CA VAL A 320 -3.96 -10.48 19.36
C VAL A 320 -4.13 -10.29 20.86
N ALA A 321 -4.38 -11.37 21.57
CA ALA A 321 -4.46 -11.38 23.04
C ALA A 321 -3.06 -11.39 23.67
N GLY A 322 -2.94 -10.94 24.91
CA GLY A 322 -1.70 -11.01 25.69
C GLY A 322 -0.66 -9.93 25.39
N LEU A 323 -0.95 -8.99 24.47
CA LEU A 323 -0.08 -7.84 24.24
C LEU A 323 0.07 -6.99 25.51
N ALA A 324 1.30 -6.61 25.85
CA ALA A 324 1.57 -5.67 26.94
C ALA A 324 0.89 -4.32 26.67
N ASN A 325 0.49 -3.62 27.74
CA ASN A 325 -0.29 -2.38 27.60
C ASN A 325 0.44 -1.30 26.80
N ASP A 326 1.75 -1.13 27.00
CA ASP A 326 2.58 -0.19 26.25
C ASP A 326 2.67 -0.56 24.76
N GLN A 327 2.81 -1.84 24.45
CA GLN A 327 2.82 -2.36 23.08
C GLN A 327 1.46 -2.14 22.39
N LYS A 328 0.38 -2.48 23.07
CA LYS A 328 -0.98 -2.27 22.55
C LYS A 328 -1.25 -0.79 22.28
N GLN A 329 -0.80 0.09 23.18
CA GLN A 329 -0.90 1.54 22.98
C GLN A 329 -0.03 2.02 21.81
N ALA A 330 1.21 1.50 21.67
CA ALA A 330 2.09 1.82 20.56
C ALA A 330 1.46 1.43 19.22
N MET A 331 0.92 0.22 19.11
CA MET A 331 0.19 -0.24 17.90
C MET A 331 -1.01 0.66 17.56
N ARG A 332 -1.76 1.13 18.57
CA ARG A 332 -2.93 1.99 18.39
C ARG A 332 -2.59 3.44 18.04
N ARG A 333 -1.37 3.88 18.35
CA ARG A 333 -0.87 5.21 17.96
C ARG A 333 -0.40 5.26 16.52
N MET A 334 -0.16 4.11 15.89
CA MET A 334 0.20 4.07 14.48
C MET A 334 -0.99 4.52 13.64
N ARG A 335 -0.80 5.58 12.89
CA ARG A 335 -1.79 6.18 11.99
C ARG A 335 -1.64 5.61 10.60
N TYR A 336 -2.75 5.51 9.88
CA TYR A 336 -2.77 4.97 8.51
C TYR A 336 -3.61 5.87 7.62
N ALA A 337 -3.08 6.21 6.46
CA ALA A 337 -3.77 7.03 5.47
C ALA A 337 -4.80 6.22 4.67
N PRO A 338 -5.92 6.84 4.33
CA PRO A 338 -6.80 6.35 3.28
C PRO A 338 -6.18 6.70 1.91
N VAL A 339 -6.00 5.68 1.06
CA VAL A 339 -5.42 5.83 -0.28
C VAL A 339 -6.37 5.24 -1.31
N PRO A 340 -7.43 5.95 -1.70
CA PRO A 340 -8.20 5.52 -2.85
C PRO A 340 -7.35 5.58 -4.12
N MET A 341 -7.32 4.46 -4.84
CA MET A 341 -6.65 4.36 -6.14
C MET A 341 -7.70 4.49 -7.22
N ILE A 342 -7.45 5.33 -8.21
CA ILE A 342 -8.37 5.53 -9.33
C ILE A 342 -7.67 5.17 -10.62
N ASN A 343 -8.15 4.14 -11.30
CA ASN A 343 -7.67 3.76 -12.61
C ASN A 343 -8.64 4.28 -13.68
N MET A 344 -8.15 5.10 -14.58
CA MET A 344 -8.89 5.61 -15.73
C MET A 344 -8.44 4.88 -16.99
N ILE A 345 -9.37 4.27 -17.69
CA ILE A 345 -9.12 3.45 -18.87
C ILE A 345 -9.59 4.22 -20.11
N PHE A 346 -8.69 4.36 -21.08
CA PHE A 346 -8.94 5.06 -22.33
C PHE A 346 -8.81 4.09 -23.51
N ASP A 347 -9.63 4.26 -24.56
CA ASP A 347 -9.57 3.47 -25.79
C ASP A 347 -8.56 3.99 -26.81
N GLN A 348 -7.78 4.97 -26.42
CA GLN A 348 -6.71 5.58 -27.19
C GLN A 348 -5.58 6.03 -26.26
N GLN A 349 -4.39 6.30 -26.84
CA GLN A 349 -3.30 6.91 -26.09
C GLN A 349 -3.58 8.39 -25.83
N VAL A 350 -3.56 8.77 -24.55
CA VAL A 350 -3.85 10.14 -24.08
C VAL A 350 -2.63 10.82 -23.46
N TYR A 351 -1.65 10.08 -22.92
CA TYR A 351 -0.50 10.68 -22.25
C TYR A 351 0.83 9.94 -22.52
N ARG A 352 1.94 10.67 -22.75
CA ARG A 352 3.24 10.10 -23.13
C ARG A 352 4.45 10.84 -22.58
N GLN A 353 4.28 11.78 -21.66
CA GLN A 353 5.36 12.68 -21.26
C GLN A 353 6.15 12.22 -20.04
N GLY A 354 5.55 11.36 -19.17
CA GLY A 354 6.18 10.89 -17.95
C GLY A 354 5.57 9.60 -17.44
N TYR A 355 6.35 8.85 -16.64
CA TYR A 355 5.85 7.68 -15.95
C TYR A 355 5.02 8.09 -14.73
N ASP A 356 5.65 8.77 -13.78
CA ASP A 356 5.08 9.25 -12.54
C ASP A 356 5.04 10.79 -12.54
N ASN A 357 3.85 11.35 -12.50
CA ASN A 357 3.61 12.74 -12.83
C ASN A 357 3.03 13.49 -11.64
N TRP A 358 3.85 14.24 -10.93
CA TRP A 358 3.45 15.02 -9.76
C TRP A 358 2.54 16.19 -10.13
N CYS A 359 1.39 16.31 -9.46
CA CYS A 359 0.36 17.30 -9.72
C CYS A 359 -0.04 18.08 -8.45
N PRO A 360 0.84 18.91 -7.88
CA PRO A 360 0.60 19.57 -6.61
C PRO A 360 -0.66 20.44 -6.59
N GLY A 361 -1.51 20.26 -5.55
CA GLY A 361 -2.71 21.07 -5.34
C GLY A 361 -3.96 20.60 -6.06
N ASN A 362 -3.96 19.40 -6.63
CA ASN A 362 -5.14 18.74 -7.19
C ASN A 362 -5.78 17.78 -6.18
N SER A 363 -6.90 17.15 -6.54
CA SER A 363 -7.54 16.10 -5.73
C SER A 363 -6.84 14.74 -5.82
N PHE A 364 -5.78 14.65 -6.58
CA PHE A 364 -4.82 13.56 -6.64
C PHE A 364 -3.41 14.14 -6.51
N THR A 365 -2.49 13.37 -6.02
CA THR A 365 -1.09 13.78 -5.78
C THR A 365 -0.25 13.66 -7.04
N ASP A 366 -0.43 12.54 -7.73
CA ASP A 366 0.30 12.12 -8.91
C ASP A 366 -0.51 11.09 -9.70
N PHE A 367 -0.05 10.80 -10.91
CA PHE A 367 -0.55 9.67 -11.69
C PHE A 367 0.58 8.99 -12.44
N ILE A 368 0.44 7.67 -12.60
CA ILE A 368 1.38 6.85 -13.35
C ILE A 368 0.74 6.29 -14.62
N VAL A 369 1.60 6.01 -15.59
CA VAL A 369 1.24 5.33 -16.84
C VAL A 369 1.51 3.85 -16.68
N ALA A 370 0.45 3.02 -16.62
CA ALA A 370 0.55 1.61 -16.21
C ALA A 370 1.50 0.77 -17.06
N ASP A 371 1.61 1.04 -18.36
CA ASP A 371 2.40 0.26 -19.31
C ASP A 371 3.72 0.93 -19.73
N TRP A 372 4.18 1.94 -18.99
CA TRP A 372 5.33 2.78 -19.38
C TRP A 372 6.55 2.01 -19.86
N THR A 373 7.01 1.04 -19.09
CA THR A 373 8.21 0.25 -19.40
C THR A 373 8.07 -0.66 -20.62
N MET A 374 6.84 -0.93 -21.06
CA MET A 374 6.55 -1.75 -22.24
C MET A 374 6.47 -0.94 -23.53
N ARG A 375 6.27 0.38 -23.47
CA ARG A 375 5.98 1.23 -24.64
C ARG A 375 7.09 1.21 -25.69
N ASN A 376 8.34 1.03 -25.26
CA ASN A 376 9.50 0.97 -26.13
C ASN A 376 9.90 -0.46 -26.51
N GLN A 377 9.15 -1.49 -26.07
CA GLN A 377 9.44 -2.88 -26.40
C GLN A 377 9.00 -3.20 -27.84
N PRO A 378 9.83 -3.93 -28.61
CA PRO A 378 9.47 -4.32 -29.97
C PRO A 378 8.16 -5.10 -30.03
N GLY A 379 7.23 -4.63 -30.87
CA GLY A 379 5.95 -5.30 -31.09
C GLY A 379 4.85 -4.97 -30.07
N TYR A 380 5.13 -4.20 -29.02
CA TYR A 380 4.12 -3.76 -28.08
C TYR A 380 3.18 -2.73 -28.75
N LYS A 381 1.90 -3.02 -28.80
CA LYS A 381 0.87 -2.16 -29.38
C LYS A 381 -0.39 -2.23 -28.51
N PRO A 382 -0.46 -1.49 -27.42
CA PRO A 382 -1.61 -1.49 -26.54
C PRO A 382 -2.83 -0.90 -27.26
N LYS A 383 -3.99 -1.53 -27.07
CA LYS A 383 -5.26 -0.99 -27.54
C LYS A 383 -5.80 0.09 -26.60
N TYR A 384 -5.51 -0.06 -25.33
CA TYR A 384 -6.00 0.83 -24.28
C TYR A 384 -4.82 1.51 -23.60
N GLU A 385 -5.07 2.69 -23.01
CA GLU A 385 -4.16 3.31 -22.04
C GLU A 385 -4.83 3.34 -20.68
N ILE A 386 -4.05 3.03 -19.64
CA ILE A 386 -4.52 3.03 -18.26
C ILE A 386 -3.64 3.98 -17.47
N LEU A 387 -4.26 5.02 -16.91
CA LEU A 387 -3.64 5.94 -15.99
C LEU A 387 -4.11 5.63 -14.58
N THR A 388 -3.16 5.43 -13.67
CA THR A 388 -3.41 5.13 -12.26
C THR A 388 -3.15 6.37 -11.43
N PHE A 389 -4.18 6.91 -10.80
CA PHE A 389 -4.13 8.12 -9.97
C PHE A 389 -3.99 7.76 -8.50
N TYR A 390 -2.99 8.33 -7.85
CA TYR A 390 -2.80 8.29 -6.42
C TYR A 390 -3.57 9.47 -5.80
N SER A 391 -4.62 9.16 -5.05
CA SER A 391 -5.56 10.16 -4.57
C SER A 391 -5.66 10.10 -3.04
N THR A 392 -4.51 10.11 -2.38
CA THR A 392 -4.42 9.98 -0.93
C THR A 392 -5.17 11.08 -0.23
N LEU A 393 -6.13 10.69 0.61
CA LEU A 393 -6.92 11.57 1.44
C LEU A 393 -6.23 11.83 2.78
N ARG A 394 -6.56 12.94 3.41
CA ARG A 394 -6.21 13.16 4.81
C ARG A 394 -6.95 12.15 5.68
N GLU A 395 -6.37 11.77 6.81
CA GLU A 395 -6.99 10.80 7.72
C GLU A 395 -8.41 11.19 8.15
N SER A 396 -8.68 12.49 8.29
CA SER A 396 -10.00 13.05 8.62
C SER A 396 -11.04 12.89 7.51
N GLU A 397 -10.63 12.62 6.29
CA GLU A 397 -11.51 12.48 5.12
C GLU A 397 -11.84 11.00 4.81
N ARG A 398 -11.36 10.05 5.63
CA ARG A 398 -11.53 8.60 5.41
C ARG A 398 -12.99 8.18 5.25
N GLU A 399 -13.92 8.86 5.91
CA GLU A 399 -15.35 8.53 5.87
C GLU A 399 -15.94 8.63 4.47
N LEU A 400 -15.37 9.46 3.60
CA LEU A 400 -15.74 9.53 2.18
C LEU A 400 -15.75 8.15 1.50
N LEU A 401 -14.84 7.26 1.90
CA LEU A 401 -14.73 5.93 1.28
C LEU A 401 -15.83 4.94 1.72
N LEU A 402 -16.66 5.28 2.69
CA LEU A 402 -17.75 4.42 3.16
C LEU A 402 -19.03 4.56 2.31
N GLU A 403 -19.24 5.75 1.71
CA GLU A 403 -20.44 6.04 0.93
C GLU A 403 -20.11 5.96 -0.57
N GLU A 404 -20.90 5.18 -1.29
CA GLU A 404 -20.66 4.96 -2.73
C GLU A 404 -20.82 6.24 -3.57
N GLU A 405 -21.76 7.08 -3.18
CA GLU A 405 -22.01 8.34 -3.88
C GLU A 405 -20.82 9.29 -3.75
N ASP A 406 -20.28 9.44 -2.52
CA ASP A 406 -19.12 10.28 -2.26
C ASP A 406 -17.88 9.78 -3.04
N CYS A 407 -17.72 8.46 -3.13
CA CYS A 407 -16.65 7.85 -3.94
C CYS A 407 -16.78 8.21 -5.43
N ARG A 408 -18.00 8.18 -5.99
CA ARG A 408 -18.25 8.54 -7.40
C ARG A 408 -18.03 10.03 -7.65
N GLU A 409 -18.51 10.88 -6.77
CA GLU A 409 -18.27 12.33 -6.84
C GLU A 409 -16.77 12.63 -6.79
N PHE A 410 -16.04 11.93 -5.91
CA PHE A 410 -14.60 12.06 -5.79
C PHE A 410 -13.87 11.62 -7.07
N ALA A 411 -14.23 10.47 -7.66
CA ALA A 411 -13.66 10.03 -8.93
C ALA A 411 -13.91 11.03 -10.06
N GLY A 412 -15.12 11.59 -10.14
CA GLY A 412 -15.46 12.65 -11.08
C GLY A 412 -14.66 13.94 -10.86
N LYS A 413 -14.37 14.30 -9.60
CA LYS A 413 -13.52 15.43 -9.26
C LYS A 413 -12.08 15.21 -9.74
N VAL A 414 -11.51 14.01 -9.50
CA VAL A 414 -10.15 13.67 -9.95
C VAL A 414 -10.04 13.80 -11.47
N LEU A 415 -11.02 13.30 -12.22
CA LEU A 415 -11.05 13.46 -13.68
C LEU A 415 -11.08 14.94 -14.11
N LYS A 416 -11.93 15.76 -13.47
CA LYS A 416 -12.01 17.20 -13.77
C LYS A 416 -10.70 17.91 -13.45
N ASP A 417 -10.06 17.58 -12.34
CA ASP A 417 -8.77 18.17 -11.96
C ASP A 417 -7.66 17.73 -12.93
N PHE A 418 -7.66 16.47 -13.38
CA PHE A 418 -6.75 15.99 -14.42
C PHE A 418 -6.93 16.75 -15.74
N GLN A 419 -8.17 16.87 -16.25
CA GLN A 419 -8.47 17.61 -17.48
C GLN A 419 -8.19 19.12 -17.36
N LYS A 420 -8.24 19.67 -16.16
CA LYS A 420 -7.83 21.03 -15.87
C LYS A 420 -6.32 21.18 -15.85
N ALA A 421 -5.58 20.25 -15.24
CA ALA A 421 -4.13 20.28 -15.18
C ALA A 421 -3.49 20.14 -16.57
N LEU A 422 -4.10 19.34 -17.45
CA LEU A 422 -3.65 19.03 -18.80
C LEU A 422 -4.77 19.28 -19.82
N PRO A 423 -5.07 20.56 -20.14
CA PRO A 423 -6.22 20.92 -20.98
C PRO A 423 -6.12 20.44 -22.43
N GLU A 424 -4.95 20.02 -22.89
CA GLU A 424 -4.74 19.39 -24.20
C GLU A 424 -5.25 17.94 -24.25
N PHE A 425 -5.39 17.27 -23.09
CA PHE A 425 -5.86 15.89 -22.99
C PHE A 425 -7.35 15.82 -22.57
N LYS A 426 -8.22 16.43 -23.34
CA LYS A 426 -9.69 16.43 -23.11
C LYS A 426 -10.36 15.17 -23.64
N VAL A 427 -9.84 14.02 -23.27
CA VAL A 427 -10.43 12.74 -23.63
C VAL A 427 -11.09 12.15 -22.39
N ASP A 428 -12.32 11.69 -22.55
CA ASP A 428 -13.02 11.00 -21.48
C ASP A 428 -12.59 9.53 -21.41
N PRO A 429 -12.37 8.98 -20.21
CA PRO A 429 -12.15 7.55 -20.05
C PRO A 429 -13.41 6.77 -20.40
N ILE A 430 -13.24 5.58 -20.96
CA ILE A 430 -14.35 4.64 -21.22
C ILE A 430 -14.81 3.93 -19.95
N GLU A 431 -13.93 3.84 -18.93
CA GLU A 431 -14.22 3.25 -17.63
C GLU A 431 -13.35 3.92 -16.55
N ILE A 432 -13.90 4.06 -15.34
CA ILE A 432 -13.17 4.48 -14.15
C ILE A 432 -13.35 3.40 -13.08
N ARG A 433 -12.26 2.97 -12.45
CA ARG A 433 -12.26 2.01 -11.33
C ARG A 433 -11.67 2.67 -10.10
N LEU A 434 -12.42 2.71 -9.00
CA LEU A 434 -11.99 3.25 -7.73
C LEU A 434 -11.87 2.14 -6.69
N TYR A 435 -10.69 2.01 -6.08
CA TYR A 435 -10.37 1.05 -5.03
C TYR A 435 -10.36 1.75 -3.67
N ARG A 436 -11.30 1.38 -2.79
CA ARG A 436 -11.55 2.02 -1.49
C ARG A 436 -10.62 1.48 -0.40
N ARG A 437 -9.38 1.95 -0.36
CA ARG A 437 -8.39 1.51 0.63
C ARG A 437 -8.35 2.49 1.81
N GLY A 438 -9.12 2.20 2.84
CA GLY A 438 -9.29 3.09 4.00
C GLY A 438 -8.08 3.18 4.94
N HIS A 439 -7.15 2.22 4.91
CA HIS A 439 -6.01 2.13 5.84
C HIS A 439 -4.78 1.54 5.11
N ALA A 440 -4.47 2.05 3.92
CA ALA A 440 -3.50 1.42 3.04
C ALA A 440 -2.06 1.65 3.46
N MET A 441 -1.72 2.85 3.97
CA MET A 441 -0.34 3.27 4.18
C MET A 441 -0.13 3.76 5.61
N MET A 442 0.87 3.23 6.30
CA MET A 442 1.31 3.78 7.59
C MET A 442 1.85 5.19 7.37
N MET A 443 1.37 6.14 8.18
CA MET A 443 1.81 7.52 8.12
C MET A 443 3.18 7.67 8.81
N ALA A 444 4.12 8.32 8.14
CA ALA A 444 5.47 8.57 8.65
C ALA A 444 5.50 9.78 9.63
N VAL A 445 4.74 9.69 10.72
CA VAL A 445 4.61 10.78 11.71
C VAL A 445 5.80 10.83 12.67
N PRO A 446 6.05 11.99 13.35
CA PRO A 446 7.14 12.12 14.31
C PRO A 446 7.16 11.05 15.40
N GLY A 447 8.33 10.50 15.66
CA GLY A 447 8.57 9.42 16.63
C GLY A 447 8.03 8.05 16.22
N GLN A 448 7.48 7.92 15.02
CA GLN A 448 6.98 6.64 14.53
C GLN A 448 8.13 5.66 14.28
N TYR A 449 9.18 6.09 13.61
CA TYR A 449 10.30 5.24 13.24
C TYR A 449 11.21 4.89 14.42
N THR A 450 11.74 5.90 15.11
CA THR A 450 12.76 5.70 16.14
C THR A 450 12.22 5.20 17.48
N LYS A 451 10.90 5.33 17.73
CA LYS A 451 10.32 5.02 19.04
C LYS A 451 9.10 4.11 18.97
N ASN A 452 8.03 4.54 18.28
CA ASN A 452 6.73 3.88 18.39
C ASN A 452 6.74 2.51 17.72
N ARG A 453 7.34 2.39 16.53
CA ARG A 453 7.52 1.15 15.78
C ARG A 453 8.23 0.07 16.59
N MET A 454 9.32 0.45 17.27
CA MET A 454 10.13 -0.48 18.06
C MET A 454 9.32 -1.14 19.18
N ILE A 455 8.44 -0.38 19.84
CA ILE A 455 7.56 -0.90 20.89
C ILE A 455 6.45 -1.76 20.27
N ALA A 456 5.82 -1.26 19.20
CA ALA A 456 4.69 -1.92 18.54
C ALA A 456 5.06 -3.28 17.93
N SER A 457 6.31 -3.45 17.49
CA SER A 457 6.76 -4.63 16.76
C SER A 457 7.47 -5.68 17.63
N ARG A 458 7.52 -5.49 18.95
CA ARG A 458 8.09 -6.52 19.85
C ARG A 458 7.36 -7.85 19.68
N PRO A 459 8.07 -8.94 19.44
CA PRO A 459 7.46 -10.27 19.38
C PRO A 459 6.71 -10.62 20.67
N LEU A 460 5.65 -11.39 20.56
CA LEU A 460 4.89 -11.91 21.68
C LEU A 460 5.02 -13.43 21.68
N ASP A 461 6.02 -13.94 22.39
CA ASP A 461 6.37 -15.38 22.46
C ASP A 461 6.43 -16.02 21.04
N ARG A 462 5.37 -16.68 20.61
CA ARG A 462 5.24 -17.38 19.32
C ARG A 462 4.51 -16.58 18.25
N VAL A 463 4.24 -15.29 18.51
CA VAL A 463 3.58 -14.38 17.56
C VAL A 463 4.58 -13.33 17.10
N PHE A 464 4.88 -13.33 15.80
CA PHE A 464 5.78 -12.38 15.14
C PHE A 464 5.01 -11.42 14.25
N PHE A 465 5.54 -10.21 14.06
CA PHE A 465 4.89 -9.14 13.30
C PHE A 465 5.68 -8.86 12.02
N GLY A 466 5.28 -9.52 10.92
CA GLY A 466 5.99 -9.56 9.65
C GLY A 466 5.48 -8.54 8.61
N ASN A 467 4.73 -7.50 9.00
CA ASN A 467 4.23 -6.49 8.06
C ASN A 467 5.22 -5.30 7.92
N SER A 468 5.14 -4.54 6.81
CA SER A 468 6.00 -3.38 6.51
C SER A 468 6.05 -2.35 7.64
N ASP A 469 4.96 -2.16 8.38
CA ASP A 469 4.87 -1.27 9.55
C ASP A 469 5.71 -1.74 10.76
N SER A 470 6.38 -2.88 10.67
CA SER A 470 7.43 -3.33 11.61
C SER A 470 8.84 -2.97 11.12
N GLY A 471 9.00 -2.60 9.89
CA GLY A 471 10.27 -2.43 9.18
C GLY A 471 10.80 -1.02 9.18
N GLY A 472 10.87 -0.43 7.99
CA GLY A 472 11.42 0.90 7.74
C GLY A 472 10.57 2.07 8.24
N PRO A 473 11.02 3.27 7.93
CA PRO A 473 10.29 4.49 8.26
C PRO A 473 9.02 4.67 7.41
N GLU A 474 8.93 3.98 6.29
CA GLU A 474 7.86 4.06 5.31
C GLU A 474 7.22 2.69 5.05
N SER A 475 6.00 2.70 4.48
CA SER A 475 5.25 1.49 4.11
C SER A 475 5.68 0.96 2.73
N LEU A 476 6.92 0.58 2.56
CA LEU A 476 7.45 0.06 1.30
C LEU A 476 7.23 -1.45 1.14
N THR A 477 7.10 -1.90 -0.11
CA THR A 477 7.03 -3.34 -0.44
C THR A 477 8.32 -4.05 -0.09
N THR A 478 9.48 -3.44 -0.35
CA THR A 478 10.78 -4.00 0.03
C THR A 478 10.88 -4.24 1.53
N GLU A 479 10.34 -3.33 2.37
CA GLU A 479 10.28 -3.53 3.82
C GLU A 479 9.34 -4.67 4.22
N ALA A 480 8.22 -4.84 3.51
CA ALA A 480 7.32 -5.97 3.73
C ALA A 480 8.02 -7.31 3.46
N VAL A 481 8.81 -7.39 2.39
CA VAL A 481 9.60 -8.59 2.05
C VAL A 481 10.67 -8.84 3.10
N ARG A 482 11.51 -7.83 3.40
CA ARG A 482 12.61 -7.93 4.37
C ARG A 482 12.14 -8.38 5.76
N ILE A 483 11.08 -7.75 6.29
CA ILE A 483 10.57 -8.09 7.63
C ILE A 483 9.88 -9.45 7.64
N SER A 484 9.21 -9.84 6.55
CA SER A 484 8.61 -11.17 6.47
C SER A 484 9.66 -12.27 6.42
N GLU A 485 10.78 -12.07 5.72
CA GLU A 485 11.93 -12.99 5.70
C GLU A 485 12.47 -13.18 7.12
N ALA A 486 12.79 -12.09 7.82
CA ALA A 486 13.23 -12.14 9.20
C ALA A 486 12.21 -12.86 10.11
N ALA A 487 10.91 -12.58 9.96
CA ALA A 487 9.87 -13.25 10.75
C ALA A 487 9.81 -14.76 10.48
N THR A 488 10.09 -15.19 9.24
CA THR A 488 10.17 -16.64 8.91
C THR A 488 11.38 -17.32 9.54
N GLU A 489 12.53 -16.67 9.55
CA GLU A 489 13.73 -17.16 10.25
C GLU A 489 13.48 -17.34 11.76
N TRP A 490 12.80 -16.38 12.39
CA TRP A 490 12.43 -16.48 13.80
C TRP A 490 11.42 -17.60 14.06
N ALA A 491 10.45 -17.78 13.18
CA ALA A 491 9.51 -18.89 13.26
C ALA A 491 10.23 -20.25 13.18
N GLU A 492 11.20 -20.40 12.30
CA GLU A 492 12.03 -21.61 12.19
C GLU A 492 12.86 -21.87 13.45
N LEU A 493 13.41 -20.84 14.08
CA LEU A 493 14.14 -20.96 15.35
C LEU A 493 13.23 -21.49 16.47
N VAL A 494 11.99 -21.00 16.55
CA VAL A 494 10.99 -21.51 17.51
C VAL A 494 10.65 -22.96 17.23
N LEU A 495 10.41 -23.33 15.98
CA LEU A 495 10.10 -24.71 15.57
C LEU A 495 11.26 -25.67 15.87
N ALA A 496 12.49 -25.18 15.79
CA ALA A 496 13.70 -25.93 16.14
C ALA A 496 13.95 -26.01 17.67
N GLY A 497 13.06 -25.43 18.50
CA GLY A 497 13.21 -25.45 19.97
C GLY A 497 14.35 -24.58 20.47
N LYS A 498 14.81 -23.58 19.70
CA LYS A 498 15.92 -22.70 20.12
C LYS A 498 15.40 -21.61 21.05
N PRO A 499 15.90 -21.54 22.31
CA PRO A 499 15.52 -20.49 23.25
C PRO A 499 16.01 -19.12 22.76
N GLY A 500 15.27 -18.06 23.11
CA GLY A 500 15.66 -16.67 22.81
C GLY A 500 15.34 -16.20 21.38
N ALA A 501 14.58 -16.96 20.59
CA ALA A 501 14.14 -16.51 19.26
C ALA A 501 13.41 -15.16 19.29
N ALA A 502 12.58 -14.92 20.32
CA ALA A 502 11.89 -13.63 20.51
C ALA A 502 12.88 -12.48 20.83
N ASP A 503 13.92 -12.74 21.61
CA ASP A 503 14.94 -11.73 21.94
C ASP A 503 15.81 -11.38 20.71
N LEU A 504 16.14 -12.37 19.89
CA LEU A 504 16.85 -12.16 18.62
C LEU A 504 15.98 -11.34 17.65
N ALA A 505 14.71 -11.68 17.53
CA ALA A 505 13.74 -10.94 16.74
C ALA A 505 13.63 -9.47 17.21
N HIS A 506 13.55 -9.24 18.50
CA HIS A 506 13.48 -7.89 19.06
C HIS A 506 14.75 -7.09 18.75
N LYS A 507 15.94 -7.66 18.93
CA LYS A 507 17.20 -6.99 18.60
C LYS A 507 17.31 -6.64 17.12
N ALA A 508 16.90 -7.53 16.22
CA ALA A 508 16.94 -7.28 14.78
C ALA A 508 15.94 -6.17 14.35
N LEU A 509 14.73 -6.15 14.96
CA LEU A 509 13.73 -5.12 14.70
C LEU A 509 14.09 -3.75 15.28
N THR A 510 14.84 -3.72 16.38
CA THR A 510 15.26 -2.48 17.04
C THR A 510 16.58 -1.94 16.49
N ALA A 511 17.32 -2.73 15.72
CA ALA A 511 18.43 -2.21 14.96
C ALA A 511 17.88 -1.16 13.98
N VAL A 512 18.24 0.10 14.21
CA VAL A 512 18.03 1.17 13.24
C VAL A 512 19.04 0.88 12.14
N THR A 513 18.57 0.26 11.06
CA THR A 513 19.38 0.10 9.85
C THR A 513 19.46 1.46 9.18
N PHE A 514 20.63 2.01 9.19
CA PHE A 514 21.01 3.23 8.49
C PHE A 514 21.33 2.90 7.02
#